data_a86507e35cdbbd4d4ab5fc2f89060346
#
_entry.id   a86507e35cdbbd4d4ab5fc2f89060346
#
_cell.length_a   1.000
_cell.length_b   1.000
_cell.length_c   1.000
_cell.angle_alpha   90.00
_cell.angle_beta   90.00
_cell.angle_gamma   90.00
#
_symmetry.space_group_name_H-M   'P 1'
#
loop_
_entity.id
_entity.type
_entity.pdbx_description
1 polymer ?
#
loop_
_entity_poly.entity_id
_entity_poly.type
_entity_poly.pdbx_seq_one_letter_code
_entity_poly.pdbx_strand_id
1 'polypeptide(L)'
;MLYQAELSRHERFLLRVYKKRFWFKEVKISISGIRGVYGKDFFPEDVIKFCNGFSKLIKTGKCAIGMDTRETGEMIQKLVSATMLERGIDVYNLGITPTPVVFRKAREIGAGIVITSSHNPLEWNGLKFIIDGRGITLDELEIVKNGKNLDKKDIGKEIISDSNYISDAVKIIGKLNKPQQVTIDIGGGAAKTIAPKLLQEIGCQVETINDELDGCSRGPDPTSNELTELVSKTKDLGFAFDLDSDRVILVMNGGKKSSDITLGLGVVKAIKLGIK
;
A
#
# COMPACT_ATOMS: atom_id res chain seq x y z
N MET A 1 49.29 -4.02 15.52
CA MET A 1 49.54 -2.75 14.81
C MET A 1 48.62 -2.70 13.59
N LEU A 2 47.51 -1.99 13.75
CA LEU A 2 46.54 -1.80 12.64
C LEU A 2 46.98 -0.59 11.83
N TYR A 3 47.32 -0.81 10.58
CA TYR A 3 47.58 0.25 9.58
C TYR A 3 46.27 1.03 9.34
N GLN A 4 46.14 2.20 9.96
CA GLN A 4 45.19 3.23 9.46
C GLN A 4 45.86 3.87 8.24
N ALA A 5 45.45 3.47 7.04
CA ALA A 5 45.84 4.16 5.83
C ALA A 5 45.25 5.58 5.86
N GLU A 6 46.09 6.59 6.01
CA GLU A 6 45.67 8.00 5.84
C GLU A 6 45.32 8.24 4.36
N LEU A 7 44.04 8.51 4.13
CA LEU A 7 43.56 8.90 2.78
C LEU A 7 44.31 10.13 2.28
N SER A 8 44.76 10.09 1.04
CA SER A 8 45.42 11.22 0.38
C SER A 8 44.50 12.45 0.31
N ARG A 9 45.07 13.63 0.11
CA ARG A 9 44.32 14.89 -0.06
C ARG A 9 43.31 14.81 -1.20
N HIS A 10 43.60 14.07 -2.24
CA HIS A 10 42.73 13.81 -3.38
C HIS A 10 41.56 12.87 -3.04
N GLU A 11 41.84 11.79 -2.33
CA GLU A 11 40.78 10.86 -1.83
C GLU A 11 39.86 11.52 -0.82
N ARG A 12 40.40 12.38 0.05
CA ARG A 12 39.58 13.22 0.96
C ARG A 12 38.74 14.24 0.18
N PHE A 13 39.26 14.81 -0.89
CA PHE A 13 38.53 15.71 -1.78
C PHE A 13 37.43 14.95 -2.54
N LEU A 14 37.73 13.79 -3.13
CA LEU A 14 36.76 12.92 -3.79
C LEU A 14 35.68 12.43 -2.83
N LEU A 15 36.05 12.01 -1.60
CA LEU A 15 35.08 11.67 -0.55
C LEU A 15 34.24 12.87 -0.10
N ARG A 16 34.80 14.10 -0.08
CA ARG A 16 34.06 15.33 0.21
C ARG A 16 33.13 15.72 -0.95
N VAL A 17 33.58 15.56 -2.20
CA VAL A 17 32.76 15.78 -3.40
C VAL A 17 31.67 14.70 -3.49
N TYR A 18 32.04 13.45 -3.22
CA TYR A 18 31.09 12.34 -3.14
C TYR A 18 30.07 12.59 -2.02
N LYS A 19 30.50 12.96 -0.81
CA LYS A 19 29.60 13.33 0.31
C LYS A 19 28.80 14.61 0.03
N LYS A 20 29.33 15.62 -0.68
CA LYS A 20 28.58 16.83 -1.08
C LYS A 20 27.61 16.60 -2.23
N ARG A 21 27.83 15.57 -3.07
CA ARG A 21 26.91 15.23 -4.17
C ARG A 21 25.72 14.39 -3.70
N PHE A 22 25.75 13.89 -2.45
CA PHE A 22 24.72 13.07 -1.82
C PHE A 22 24.13 13.72 -0.57
N TRP A 23 23.61 14.94 -0.68
CA TRP A 23 22.53 15.39 0.18
C TRP A 23 21.22 14.77 -0.33
N PHE A 24 21.18 13.43 -0.45
CA PHE A 24 19.92 12.74 -0.57
C PHE A 24 19.24 12.79 0.80
N LYS A 25 18.04 13.37 0.83
CA LYS A 25 17.15 13.10 1.98
C LYS A 25 17.03 11.58 2.05
N GLU A 26 17.35 11.03 3.19
CA GLU A 26 17.19 9.59 3.40
C GLU A 26 15.71 9.21 3.23
N VAL A 27 15.47 8.05 2.62
CA VAL A 27 14.13 7.45 2.53
C VAL A 27 13.47 7.44 3.90
N LYS A 28 12.21 7.81 3.99
CA LYS A 28 11.45 7.78 5.24
C LYS A 28 11.13 6.35 5.62
N ILE A 29 11.62 5.91 6.77
CA ILE A 29 11.45 4.54 7.27
C ILE A 29 10.57 4.55 8.53
N SER A 30 9.49 3.80 8.49
CA SER A 30 8.58 3.60 9.63
C SER A 30 7.93 2.21 9.58
N ILE A 31 7.25 1.79 10.65
CA ILE A 31 6.43 0.58 10.66
C ILE A 31 5.25 0.65 9.66
N SER A 32 4.82 1.87 9.29
CA SER A 32 3.75 2.09 8.30
C SER A 32 4.24 1.99 6.86
N GLY A 33 5.52 1.75 6.65
CA GLY A 33 6.15 1.59 5.34
C GLY A 33 7.42 2.42 5.17
N ILE A 34 8.10 2.12 4.09
CA ILE A 34 9.31 2.79 3.63
C ILE A 34 8.89 3.61 2.42
N ARG A 35 9.12 4.93 2.43
CA ARG A 35 8.57 5.86 1.44
C ARG A 35 9.57 6.91 1.03
N GLY A 36 9.58 7.28 -0.25
CA GLY A 36 10.41 8.34 -0.80
C GLY A 36 9.97 8.75 -2.20
N VAL A 37 10.64 9.74 -2.77
CA VAL A 37 10.48 10.17 -4.15
C VAL A 37 11.38 9.31 -5.01
N TYR A 38 10.78 8.48 -5.88
CA TYR A 38 11.55 7.55 -6.70
C TYR A 38 12.52 8.31 -7.63
N GLY A 39 13.78 7.84 -7.66
CA GLY A 39 14.86 8.49 -8.39
C GLY A 39 15.49 9.71 -7.69
N LYS A 40 15.02 10.09 -6.49
CA LYS A 40 15.56 11.21 -5.72
C LYS A 40 16.09 10.80 -4.34
N ASP A 41 15.31 10.06 -3.58
CA ASP A 41 15.66 9.54 -2.25
C ASP A 41 15.14 8.11 -2.02
N PHE A 42 14.56 7.49 -3.05
CA PHE A 42 14.14 6.09 -3.09
C PHE A 42 14.54 5.48 -4.44
N PHE A 43 15.38 4.45 -4.42
CA PHE A 43 16.05 3.89 -5.59
C PHE A 43 15.82 2.38 -5.72
N PRO A 44 16.13 1.76 -6.88
CA PRO A 44 16.05 0.31 -7.07
C PRO A 44 16.81 -0.49 -6.01
N GLU A 45 17.99 -0.01 -5.62
CA GLU A 45 18.83 -0.63 -4.60
C GLU A 45 18.14 -0.68 -3.23
N ASP A 46 17.35 0.35 -2.89
CA ASP A 46 16.56 0.38 -1.67
C ASP A 46 15.44 -0.67 -1.72
N VAL A 47 14.74 -0.77 -2.85
CA VAL A 47 13.71 -1.81 -3.06
C VAL A 47 14.30 -3.19 -2.84
N ILE A 48 15.41 -3.51 -3.52
CA ILE A 48 16.09 -4.80 -3.41
C ILE A 48 16.56 -5.05 -1.97
N LYS A 49 17.18 -4.05 -1.34
CA LYS A 49 17.66 -4.14 0.06
C LYS A 49 16.54 -4.48 1.03
N PHE A 50 15.45 -3.71 0.99
CA PHE A 50 14.34 -3.90 1.93
C PHE A 50 13.57 -5.19 1.66
N CYS A 51 13.42 -5.59 0.40
CA CYS A 51 12.85 -6.88 0.02
C CYS A 51 13.72 -8.05 0.51
N ASN A 52 15.05 -7.97 0.38
CA ASN A 52 15.97 -8.97 0.93
C ASN A 52 15.84 -9.08 2.47
N GLY A 53 15.69 -7.94 3.16
CA GLY A 53 15.44 -7.94 4.61
C GLY A 53 14.11 -8.59 4.95
N PHE A 54 13.05 -8.22 4.25
CA PHE A 54 11.71 -8.74 4.47
C PHE A 54 11.60 -10.25 4.18
N SER A 55 12.31 -10.75 3.17
CA SER A 55 12.31 -12.18 2.83
C SER A 55 12.73 -13.10 3.99
N LYS A 56 13.53 -12.58 4.94
CA LYS A 56 13.94 -13.33 6.15
C LYS A 56 12.79 -13.58 7.12
N LEU A 57 11.75 -12.76 7.06
CA LEU A 57 10.56 -12.87 7.93
C LEU A 57 9.53 -13.84 7.35
N ILE A 58 9.61 -14.17 6.06
CA ILE A 58 8.64 -14.99 5.35
C ILE A 58 8.90 -16.47 5.64
N LYS A 59 8.03 -17.10 6.43
CA LYS A 59 8.15 -18.53 6.81
C LYS A 59 7.47 -19.48 5.84
N THR A 60 6.45 -19.01 5.13
CA THR A 60 5.60 -19.84 4.26
C THR A 60 6.16 -20.04 2.86
N GLY A 61 7.20 -19.28 2.49
CA GLY A 61 7.70 -19.24 1.12
C GLY A 61 6.74 -18.57 0.12
N LYS A 62 5.75 -17.80 0.59
CA LYS A 62 4.72 -17.16 -0.24
C LYS A 62 4.56 -15.67 0.14
N CYS A 63 4.36 -14.81 -0.87
CA CYS A 63 4.15 -13.39 -0.67
C CYS A 63 3.11 -12.83 -1.66
N ALA A 64 2.08 -12.15 -1.16
CA ALA A 64 1.16 -11.38 -1.99
C ALA A 64 1.78 -10.01 -2.33
N ILE A 65 1.65 -9.58 -3.57
CA ILE A 65 2.11 -8.25 -4.01
C ILE A 65 0.95 -7.52 -4.65
N GLY A 66 0.66 -6.31 -4.15
CA GLY A 66 -0.30 -5.40 -4.75
C GLY A 66 0.29 -3.99 -4.85
N MET A 67 -0.31 -3.14 -5.67
CA MET A 67 0.11 -1.75 -5.85
C MET A 67 -1.07 -0.80 -5.98
N ASP A 68 -0.83 0.48 -5.69
CA ASP A 68 -1.74 1.56 -6.06
C ASP A 68 -1.49 2.02 -7.52
N THR A 69 -2.04 3.15 -7.90
CA THR A 69 -2.06 3.65 -9.28
C THR A 69 -0.93 4.61 -9.62
N ARG A 70 0.11 4.72 -8.79
CA ARG A 70 1.25 5.61 -9.03
C ARG A 70 2.07 5.16 -10.24
N GLU A 71 2.52 6.11 -11.05
CA GLU A 71 3.27 5.87 -12.29
C GLU A 71 4.46 4.91 -12.11
N THR A 72 5.22 5.05 -11.02
CA THR A 72 6.38 4.19 -10.75
C THR A 72 6.00 2.81 -10.18
N GLY A 73 4.70 2.55 -9.92
CA GLY A 73 4.21 1.34 -9.24
C GLY A 73 4.60 0.06 -9.97
N GLU A 74 4.31 -0.04 -11.26
CA GLU A 74 4.58 -1.24 -12.07
C GLU A 74 6.08 -1.58 -12.13
N MET A 75 6.94 -0.57 -12.27
CA MET A 75 8.37 -0.78 -12.31
C MET A 75 8.90 -1.27 -10.95
N ILE A 76 8.44 -0.67 -9.84
CA ILE A 76 8.81 -1.12 -8.49
C ILE A 76 8.28 -2.54 -8.25
N GLN A 77 7.07 -2.86 -8.72
CA GLN A 77 6.49 -4.21 -8.59
C GLN A 77 7.35 -5.27 -9.26
N LYS A 78 7.91 -4.98 -10.45
CA LYS A 78 8.84 -5.90 -11.12
C LYS A 78 10.13 -6.14 -10.31
N LEU A 79 10.68 -5.09 -9.66
CA LEU A 79 11.85 -5.22 -8.78
C LEU A 79 11.53 -6.05 -7.53
N VAL A 80 10.38 -5.82 -6.92
CA VAL A 80 9.90 -6.57 -5.75
C VAL A 80 9.71 -8.04 -6.12
N SER A 81 8.98 -8.33 -7.22
CA SER A 81 8.75 -9.69 -7.69
C SER A 81 10.07 -10.41 -7.97
N ALA A 82 10.96 -9.81 -8.78
CA ALA A 82 12.25 -10.42 -9.10
C ALA A 82 13.07 -10.75 -7.85
N THR A 83 13.09 -9.83 -6.86
CA THR A 83 13.81 -10.05 -5.60
C THR A 83 13.20 -11.18 -4.78
N MET A 84 11.87 -11.25 -4.67
CA MET A 84 11.19 -12.34 -3.94
C MET A 84 11.41 -13.69 -4.61
N LEU A 85 11.27 -13.76 -5.93
CA LEU A 85 11.50 -14.98 -6.72
C LEU A 85 12.93 -15.51 -6.53
N GLU A 86 13.94 -14.62 -6.57
CA GLU A 86 15.34 -14.98 -6.32
C GLU A 86 15.56 -15.56 -4.92
N ARG A 87 14.74 -15.15 -3.95
CA ARG A 87 14.76 -15.69 -2.57
C ARG A 87 13.98 -17.00 -2.42
N GLY A 88 13.49 -17.59 -3.51
CA GLY A 88 12.71 -18.82 -3.48
C GLY A 88 11.29 -18.63 -2.91
N ILE A 89 10.76 -17.42 -2.99
CA ILE A 89 9.43 -17.08 -2.50
C ILE A 89 8.48 -17.01 -3.69
N ASP A 90 7.39 -17.76 -3.63
CA ASP A 90 6.31 -17.69 -4.61
C ASP A 90 5.57 -16.37 -4.48
N VAL A 91 5.45 -15.63 -5.57
CA VAL A 91 4.78 -14.34 -5.65
C VAL A 91 3.36 -14.51 -6.13
N TYR A 92 2.40 -14.06 -5.33
CA TYR A 92 0.99 -13.93 -5.70
C TYR A 92 0.73 -12.49 -6.11
N ASN A 93 0.78 -12.23 -7.41
CA ASN A 93 0.63 -10.90 -8.00
C ASN A 93 -0.86 -10.54 -8.10
N LEU A 94 -1.29 -9.53 -7.35
CA LEU A 94 -2.66 -9.02 -7.29
C LEU A 94 -2.86 -7.78 -8.19
N GLY A 95 -1.81 -7.28 -8.84
CA GLY A 95 -1.86 -6.07 -9.67
C GLY A 95 -2.24 -4.82 -8.89
N ILE A 96 -2.99 -3.92 -9.55
CA ILE A 96 -3.58 -2.74 -8.89
C ILE A 96 -4.70 -3.22 -7.97
N THR A 97 -4.50 -3.01 -6.66
CA THR A 97 -5.45 -3.49 -5.66
C THR A 97 -5.35 -2.68 -4.36
N PRO A 98 -6.47 -2.49 -3.62
CA PRO A 98 -6.47 -1.84 -2.32
C PRO A 98 -5.58 -2.53 -1.29
N THR A 99 -4.93 -1.74 -0.45
CA THR A 99 -4.14 -2.23 0.70
C THR A 99 -4.87 -3.30 1.53
N PRO A 100 -6.18 -3.15 1.90
CA PRO A 100 -6.90 -4.16 2.67
C PRO A 100 -6.98 -5.55 1.99
N VAL A 101 -6.98 -5.59 0.66
CA VAL A 101 -6.98 -6.83 -0.11
C VAL A 101 -5.67 -7.60 0.09
N VAL A 102 -4.53 -6.89 0.03
CA VAL A 102 -3.21 -7.48 0.29
C VAL A 102 -3.08 -7.96 1.73
N PHE A 103 -3.60 -7.19 2.71
CA PHE A 103 -3.66 -7.62 4.11
C PHE A 103 -4.44 -8.93 4.27
N ARG A 104 -5.60 -9.03 3.62
CA ARG A 104 -6.43 -10.24 3.66
C ARG A 104 -5.70 -11.43 3.03
N LYS A 105 -5.07 -11.23 1.86
CA LYS A 105 -4.30 -12.29 1.19
C LYS A 105 -3.06 -12.70 2.00
N ALA A 106 -2.35 -11.75 2.58
CA ALA A 106 -1.21 -12.03 3.47
C ALA A 106 -1.61 -12.83 4.72
N ARG A 107 -2.83 -12.63 5.25
CA ARG A 107 -3.37 -13.44 6.35
C ARG A 107 -3.59 -14.89 5.91
N GLU A 108 -3.93 -15.11 4.65
CA GLU A 108 -4.15 -16.46 4.09
C GLU A 108 -2.83 -17.18 3.82
N ILE A 109 -1.82 -16.48 3.24
CA ILE A 109 -0.61 -17.11 2.73
C ILE A 109 0.66 -16.80 3.53
N GLY A 110 0.59 -15.91 4.53
CA GLY A 110 1.67 -15.59 5.48
C GLY A 110 2.34 -14.24 5.28
N ALA A 111 2.48 -13.71 4.06
CA ALA A 111 3.16 -12.44 3.84
C ALA A 111 2.57 -11.62 2.68
N GLY A 112 2.82 -10.30 2.72
CA GLY A 112 2.43 -9.40 1.64
C GLY A 112 3.28 -8.13 1.58
N ILE A 113 3.34 -7.54 0.40
CA ILE A 113 3.95 -6.24 0.14
C ILE A 113 2.94 -5.39 -0.64
N VAL A 114 2.70 -4.16 -0.17
CA VAL A 114 1.95 -3.15 -0.93
C VAL A 114 2.91 -2.08 -1.42
N ILE A 115 2.88 -1.84 -2.72
CA ILE A 115 3.66 -0.79 -3.37
C ILE A 115 2.79 0.45 -3.41
N THR A 116 3.06 1.40 -2.52
CA THR A 116 2.25 2.59 -2.31
C THR A 116 2.96 3.62 -1.44
N SER A 117 2.57 4.86 -1.58
CA SER A 117 2.86 5.90 -0.59
C SER A 117 1.59 6.49 0.02
N SER A 118 0.45 5.78 -0.10
CA SER A 118 -0.87 6.15 0.45
C SER A 118 -1.28 7.57 -0.04
N HIS A 119 -1.53 8.49 0.88
CA HIS A 119 -1.96 9.87 0.62
C HIS A 119 -0.83 10.86 0.31
N ASN A 120 0.44 10.43 0.28
CA ASN A 120 1.53 11.34 -0.08
C ASN A 120 1.41 11.79 -1.55
N PRO A 121 2.06 12.91 -1.95
CA PRO A 121 2.07 13.38 -3.34
C PRO A 121 2.44 12.29 -4.33
N LEU A 122 2.03 12.45 -5.60
CA LEU A 122 2.09 11.40 -6.62
C LEU A 122 3.51 10.94 -6.96
N GLU A 123 4.48 11.84 -6.85
CA GLU A 123 5.90 11.54 -7.07
C GLU A 123 6.53 10.63 -6.00
N TRP A 124 5.84 10.46 -4.86
CA TRP A 124 6.25 9.52 -3.82
C TRP A 124 5.82 8.11 -4.17
N ASN A 125 6.62 7.13 -3.77
CA ASN A 125 6.22 5.73 -3.73
C ASN A 125 6.86 5.04 -2.52
N GLY A 126 6.62 3.75 -2.33
CA GLY A 126 7.18 3.04 -1.18
C GLY A 126 6.69 1.61 -1.06
N LEU A 127 7.05 0.98 0.05
CA LEU A 127 6.75 -0.41 0.36
C LEU A 127 6.12 -0.50 1.75
N LYS A 128 4.93 -1.10 1.86
CA LYS A 128 4.34 -1.55 3.13
C LYS A 128 4.53 -3.05 3.25
N PHE A 129 5.05 -3.52 4.38
CA PHE A 129 5.30 -4.92 4.66
C PHE A 129 4.26 -5.50 5.61
N ILE A 130 3.78 -6.69 5.30
CA ILE A 130 2.68 -7.35 5.99
C ILE A 130 3.08 -8.79 6.32
N ILE A 131 2.93 -9.19 7.57
CA ILE A 131 3.12 -10.56 8.03
C ILE A 131 1.82 -11.04 8.69
N ASP A 132 1.32 -12.20 8.29
CA ASP A 132 0.13 -12.84 8.85
C ASP A 132 -1.11 -11.92 8.92
N GLY A 133 -1.22 -10.99 7.93
CA GLY A 133 -2.32 -10.03 7.84
C GLY A 133 -2.23 -8.86 8.81
N ARG A 134 -1.05 -8.56 9.37
CA ARG A 134 -0.74 -7.35 10.16
C ARG A 134 0.47 -6.62 9.59
N GLY A 135 0.59 -5.33 9.88
CA GLY A 135 1.84 -4.60 9.65
C GLY A 135 2.99 -5.16 10.48
N ILE A 136 4.22 -4.91 10.04
CA ILE A 136 5.43 -5.34 10.76
C ILE A 136 5.62 -4.56 12.07
N THR A 137 6.26 -5.18 13.04
CA THR A 137 6.68 -4.57 14.32
C THR A 137 7.98 -3.77 14.16
N LEU A 138 8.40 -3.06 15.20
CA LEU A 138 9.70 -2.35 15.23
C LEU A 138 10.88 -3.32 15.10
N ASP A 139 10.85 -4.46 15.76
CA ASP A 139 11.91 -5.47 15.67
C ASP A 139 12.00 -6.08 14.26
N GLU A 140 10.85 -6.36 13.65
CA GLU A 140 10.76 -6.82 12.27
C GLU A 140 11.27 -5.75 11.28
N LEU A 141 10.98 -4.48 11.54
CA LEU A 141 11.51 -3.36 10.75
C LEU A 141 13.04 -3.29 10.78
N GLU A 142 13.67 -3.55 11.93
CA GLU A 142 15.11 -3.61 12.00
C GLU A 142 15.70 -4.76 11.16
N ILE A 143 15.02 -5.89 11.05
CA ILE A 143 15.40 -6.99 10.15
C ILE A 143 15.27 -6.54 8.69
N VAL A 144 14.17 -5.87 8.33
CA VAL A 144 13.93 -5.34 6.98
C VAL A 144 15.02 -4.34 6.57
N LYS A 145 15.40 -3.41 7.45
CA LYS A 145 16.44 -2.41 7.19
C LYS A 145 17.82 -3.01 6.92
N ASN A 146 18.11 -4.16 7.50
CA ASN A 146 19.38 -4.85 7.42
C ASN A 146 19.41 -5.94 6.35
N GLY A 147 18.68 -5.74 5.25
CA GLY A 147 18.73 -6.60 4.06
C GLY A 147 20.11 -6.57 3.40
N LYS A 148 20.84 -7.68 3.47
CA LYS A 148 22.08 -7.91 2.72
C LYS A 148 21.78 -8.89 1.59
N ASN A 149 22.66 -8.95 0.58
CA ASN A 149 22.60 -10.04 -0.37
C ASN A 149 22.65 -11.38 0.36
N LEU A 150 21.69 -12.23 0.06
CA LEU A 150 21.55 -13.56 0.67
C LEU A 150 21.99 -14.61 -0.36
N ASP A 151 22.34 -15.78 0.16
CA ASP A 151 22.64 -16.93 -0.72
C ASP A 151 21.44 -17.24 -1.61
N LYS A 152 21.74 -17.59 -2.86
CA LYS A 152 20.74 -17.98 -3.86
C LYS A 152 19.99 -19.21 -3.38
N LYS A 153 18.67 -19.20 -3.54
CA LYS A 153 17.78 -20.33 -3.35
C LYS A 153 17.22 -20.83 -4.68
N ASP A 154 16.45 -21.89 -4.64
CA ASP A 154 15.63 -22.28 -5.80
C ASP A 154 14.70 -21.12 -6.14
N ILE A 155 14.51 -20.87 -7.43
CA ILE A 155 13.71 -19.73 -7.90
C ILE A 155 12.23 -20.01 -7.61
N GLY A 156 11.56 -19.04 -6.96
CA GLY A 156 10.11 -19.06 -6.75
C GLY A 156 9.31 -18.88 -8.05
N LYS A 157 8.01 -18.97 -7.96
CA LYS A 157 7.10 -18.81 -9.11
C LYS A 157 6.23 -17.57 -8.95
N GLU A 158 6.00 -16.84 -10.05
CA GLU A 158 5.00 -15.78 -10.08
C GLU A 158 3.66 -16.34 -10.55
N ILE A 159 2.60 -16.02 -9.81
CA ILE A 159 1.23 -16.46 -10.01
C ILE A 159 0.36 -15.20 -10.07
N ILE A 160 -0.29 -14.95 -11.20
CA ILE A 160 -1.34 -13.93 -11.28
C ILE A 160 -2.51 -14.43 -10.44
N SER A 161 -2.89 -13.67 -9.45
CA SER A 161 -3.85 -14.12 -8.44
C SER A 161 -4.98 -13.14 -8.25
N ASP A 162 -6.19 -13.68 -8.15
CA ASP A 162 -7.35 -12.94 -7.64
C ASP A 162 -7.45 -13.08 -6.12
N SER A 163 -8.25 -12.21 -5.53
CA SER A 163 -8.58 -12.29 -4.12
C SER A 163 -10.05 -12.67 -3.90
N ASN A 164 -10.30 -13.43 -2.85
CA ASN A 164 -11.66 -13.72 -2.38
C ASN A 164 -12.25 -12.57 -1.53
N TYR A 165 -11.63 -11.37 -1.57
CA TYR A 165 -11.95 -10.26 -0.69
C TYR A 165 -13.43 -9.88 -0.73
N ILE A 166 -14.02 -9.73 -1.93
CA ILE A 166 -15.42 -9.34 -2.09
C ILE A 166 -16.34 -10.41 -1.50
N SER A 167 -16.15 -11.67 -1.88
CA SER A 167 -17.01 -12.77 -1.37
C SER A 167 -16.93 -12.94 0.14
N ASP A 168 -15.74 -12.77 0.71
CA ASP A 168 -15.54 -12.83 2.15
C ASP A 168 -16.14 -11.63 2.87
N ALA A 169 -16.01 -10.43 2.32
CA ALA A 169 -16.62 -9.24 2.86
C ALA A 169 -18.15 -9.33 2.83
N VAL A 170 -18.73 -9.81 1.74
CA VAL A 170 -20.19 -10.01 1.62
C VAL A 170 -20.69 -11.03 2.64
N LYS A 171 -19.97 -12.13 2.89
CA LYS A 171 -20.31 -13.10 3.95
C LYS A 171 -20.36 -12.45 5.35
N ILE A 172 -19.45 -11.52 5.63
CA ILE A 172 -19.36 -10.85 6.95
C ILE A 172 -20.40 -9.74 7.08
N ILE A 173 -20.61 -8.95 6.03
CA ILE A 173 -21.49 -7.77 6.04
C ILE A 173 -22.95 -8.19 5.90
N GLY A 174 -23.23 -9.17 5.04
CA GLY A 174 -24.56 -9.55 4.58
C GLY A 174 -25.06 -8.62 3.48
N LYS A 175 -26.32 -8.82 3.06
CA LYS A 175 -27.00 -7.95 2.11
C LYS A 175 -27.85 -6.91 2.83
N LEU A 176 -28.00 -5.74 2.23
CA LEU A 176 -28.87 -4.69 2.74
C LEU A 176 -30.35 -5.06 2.54
N ASN A 177 -31.18 -4.77 3.53
CA ASN A 177 -32.63 -4.98 3.45
C ASN A 177 -33.32 -4.00 2.47
N LYS A 178 -32.71 -2.82 2.27
CA LYS A 178 -33.17 -1.78 1.34
C LYS A 178 -32.00 -1.25 0.55
N PRO A 179 -32.15 -1.10 -0.79
CA PRO A 179 -31.13 -0.47 -1.62
C PRO A 179 -30.77 0.93 -1.09
N GLN A 180 -29.49 1.26 -1.11
CA GLN A 180 -28.97 2.60 -0.81
C GLN A 180 -28.32 3.16 -2.06
N GLN A 181 -28.48 4.45 -2.32
CA GLN A 181 -27.75 5.13 -3.38
C GLN A 181 -26.39 5.58 -2.82
N VAL A 182 -25.32 5.13 -3.45
CA VAL A 182 -23.95 5.40 -3.00
C VAL A 182 -23.15 6.01 -4.12
N THR A 183 -22.57 7.17 -3.87
CA THR A 183 -21.61 7.79 -4.79
C THR A 183 -20.20 7.57 -4.25
N ILE A 184 -19.30 7.05 -5.09
CA ILE A 184 -17.92 6.76 -4.72
C ILE A 184 -16.98 7.68 -5.49
N ASP A 185 -16.18 8.44 -4.78
CA ASP A 185 -15.03 9.14 -5.35
C ASP A 185 -13.79 8.24 -5.22
N ILE A 186 -13.42 7.64 -6.34
CA ILE A 186 -12.26 6.75 -6.44
C ILE A 186 -10.94 7.52 -6.29
N GLY A 187 -10.91 8.79 -6.69
CA GLY A 187 -9.71 9.63 -6.64
C GLY A 187 -8.57 9.15 -7.54
N GLY A 188 -8.87 8.37 -8.58
CA GLY A 188 -7.87 7.77 -9.46
C GLY A 188 -7.14 6.57 -8.85
N GLY A 189 -7.63 6.04 -7.72
CA GLY A 189 -6.93 5.04 -6.90
C GLY A 189 -7.40 3.60 -7.08
N ALA A 190 -6.81 2.71 -6.29
CA ALA A 190 -7.04 1.26 -6.33
C ALA A 190 -8.45 0.85 -5.89
N ALA A 191 -9.23 1.73 -5.21
CA ALA A 191 -10.62 1.46 -4.84
C ALA A 191 -11.49 1.01 -6.01
N LYS A 192 -11.20 1.47 -7.24
CA LYS A 192 -11.91 1.09 -8.47
C LYS A 192 -12.04 -0.42 -8.65
N THR A 193 -11.01 -1.16 -8.29
CA THR A 193 -10.97 -2.61 -8.54
C THR A 193 -11.89 -3.42 -7.62
N ILE A 194 -12.28 -2.87 -6.48
CA ILE A 194 -13.02 -3.61 -5.43
C ILE A 194 -14.30 -2.88 -4.97
N ALA A 195 -14.23 -1.57 -4.67
CA ALA A 195 -15.29 -0.89 -3.95
C ALA A 195 -16.64 -0.85 -4.69
N PRO A 196 -16.70 -0.55 -6.00
CA PRO A 196 -17.97 -0.54 -6.74
C PRO A 196 -18.66 -1.91 -6.70
N LYS A 197 -17.91 -2.97 -7.02
CA LYS A 197 -18.45 -4.33 -7.05
C LYS A 197 -18.87 -4.81 -5.65
N LEU A 198 -18.08 -4.55 -4.61
CA LEU A 198 -18.43 -4.91 -3.25
C LEU A 198 -19.76 -4.26 -2.82
N LEU A 199 -19.92 -2.97 -3.08
CA LEU A 199 -21.13 -2.24 -2.72
C LEU A 199 -22.34 -2.71 -3.51
N GLN A 200 -22.19 -3.04 -4.82
CA GLN A 200 -23.25 -3.64 -5.61
C GLN A 200 -23.67 -5.02 -5.09
N GLU A 201 -22.71 -5.87 -4.73
CA GLU A 201 -22.97 -7.21 -4.18
C GLU A 201 -23.74 -7.19 -2.86
N ILE A 202 -23.57 -6.15 -2.03
CA ILE A 202 -24.34 -5.98 -0.80
C ILE A 202 -25.70 -5.28 -1.00
N GLY A 203 -26.01 -4.84 -2.24
CA GLY A 203 -27.32 -4.30 -2.62
C GLY A 203 -27.37 -2.77 -2.75
N CYS A 204 -26.24 -2.08 -2.92
CA CYS A 204 -26.21 -0.66 -3.23
C CYS A 204 -26.40 -0.38 -4.74
N GLN A 205 -26.99 0.78 -5.03
CA GLN A 205 -26.92 1.41 -6.34
C GLN A 205 -25.72 2.35 -6.34
N VAL A 206 -24.71 2.05 -7.16
CA VAL A 206 -23.39 2.71 -7.10
C VAL A 206 -23.17 3.61 -8.30
N GLU A 207 -22.81 4.85 -8.04
CA GLU A 207 -22.25 5.81 -8.99
C GLU A 207 -20.80 6.06 -8.64
N THR A 208 -19.90 6.11 -9.64
CA THR A 208 -18.48 6.41 -9.44
C THR A 208 -18.11 7.76 -10.06
N ILE A 209 -17.20 8.47 -9.43
CA ILE A 209 -16.56 9.68 -9.96
C ILE A 209 -15.04 9.57 -9.79
N ASN A 210 -14.28 10.33 -10.58
CA ASN A 210 -12.82 10.32 -10.56
C ASN A 210 -12.25 8.90 -10.67
N ASP A 211 -12.80 8.08 -11.56
CA ASP A 211 -12.59 6.63 -11.58
C ASP A 211 -11.60 6.15 -12.65
N GLU A 212 -10.86 7.04 -13.30
CA GLU A 212 -9.71 6.65 -14.10
C GLU A 212 -8.57 6.17 -13.15
N LEU A 213 -7.82 5.13 -13.59
CA LEU A 213 -6.70 4.59 -12.77
C LEU A 213 -5.41 5.39 -12.99
N ASP A 214 -5.48 6.70 -12.85
CA ASP A 214 -4.42 7.66 -13.15
C ASP A 214 -3.70 8.24 -11.92
N GLY A 215 -4.21 7.94 -10.74
CA GLY A 215 -3.69 8.46 -9.46
C GLY A 215 -3.92 9.94 -9.23
N CYS A 216 -4.45 10.70 -10.19
CA CYS A 216 -4.45 12.16 -10.14
C CYS A 216 -5.81 12.84 -10.30
N SER A 217 -6.88 12.12 -10.63
CA SER A 217 -8.20 12.69 -10.95
C SER A 217 -8.73 13.65 -9.87
N ARG A 218 -8.45 13.40 -8.58
CA ARG A 218 -8.78 14.29 -7.45
C ARG A 218 -7.56 14.68 -6.62
N GLY A 219 -6.50 13.92 -6.72
CA GLY A 219 -5.36 13.96 -5.81
C GLY A 219 -5.42 12.86 -4.73
N PRO A 220 -4.27 12.53 -4.12
CA PRO A 220 -4.10 11.31 -3.33
C PRO A 220 -4.77 11.35 -1.95
N ASP A 221 -5.02 12.52 -1.37
CA ASP A 221 -5.51 12.67 0.00
C ASP A 221 -6.95 13.21 0.06
N PRO A 222 -7.96 12.37 0.39
CA PRO A 222 -9.33 12.83 0.53
C PRO A 222 -9.56 13.68 1.79
N THR A 223 -8.62 13.66 2.75
CA THR A 223 -8.77 14.42 4.00
C THR A 223 -8.50 15.90 3.81
N SER A 224 -7.56 16.24 2.92
CA SER A 224 -7.18 17.61 2.61
C SER A 224 -8.05 18.27 1.53
N ASN A 225 -8.99 17.52 0.92
CA ASN A 225 -9.86 17.97 -0.16
C ASN A 225 -11.27 18.26 0.35
N GLU A 226 -11.91 19.30 -0.16
CA GLU A 226 -13.29 19.68 0.22
C GLU A 226 -14.34 18.70 -0.33
N LEU A 227 -13.99 17.89 -1.32
CA LEU A 227 -14.86 16.88 -1.94
C LEU A 227 -16.16 17.48 -2.49
N THR A 228 -16.12 18.68 -3.05
CA THR A 228 -17.30 19.45 -3.50
C THR A 228 -18.11 18.69 -4.55
N GLU A 229 -17.44 18.02 -5.49
CA GLU A 229 -18.12 17.20 -6.50
C GLU A 229 -18.85 16.01 -5.86
N LEU A 230 -18.17 15.27 -4.97
CA LEU A 230 -18.78 14.16 -4.24
C LEU A 230 -19.98 14.64 -3.41
N VAL A 231 -19.82 15.75 -2.67
CA VAL A 231 -20.90 16.33 -1.85
C VAL A 231 -22.11 16.66 -2.71
N SER A 232 -21.91 17.28 -3.88
CA SER A 232 -23.01 17.69 -4.78
C SER A 232 -23.73 16.50 -5.41
N LYS A 233 -23.04 15.39 -5.68
CA LYS A 233 -23.60 14.18 -6.31
C LYS A 233 -24.17 13.18 -5.29
N THR A 234 -23.78 13.28 -4.02
CA THR A 234 -24.25 12.35 -2.97
C THR A 234 -25.73 12.56 -2.66
N LYS A 235 -26.54 11.51 -2.85
CA LYS A 235 -27.95 11.48 -2.46
C LYS A 235 -28.12 10.93 -1.04
N ASP A 236 -27.73 9.67 -0.82
CA ASP A 236 -27.81 9.04 0.51
C ASP A 236 -26.44 9.04 1.19
N LEU A 237 -25.46 8.35 0.60
CA LEU A 237 -24.12 8.17 1.12
C LEU A 237 -23.08 8.42 0.04
N GLY A 238 -21.98 9.05 0.42
CA GLY A 238 -20.79 9.23 -0.41
C GLY A 238 -19.54 8.73 0.30
N PHE A 239 -18.60 8.15 -0.46
CA PHE A 239 -17.31 7.70 0.06
C PHE A 239 -16.19 8.20 -0.84
N ALA A 240 -15.13 8.75 -0.24
CA ALA A 240 -13.90 9.11 -0.93
C ALA A 240 -12.73 8.32 -0.34
N PHE A 241 -11.88 7.76 -1.20
CA PHE A 241 -10.75 6.94 -0.83
C PHE A 241 -9.42 7.63 -1.12
N ASP A 242 -8.35 7.29 -0.39
CA ASP A 242 -6.98 7.56 -0.82
C ASP A 242 -6.50 6.51 -1.84
N LEU A 243 -5.31 6.71 -2.43
CA LEU A 243 -4.89 5.91 -3.59
C LEU A 243 -4.81 4.40 -3.33
N ASP A 244 -4.41 3.99 -2.14
CA ASP A 244 -4.33 2.57 -1.76
C ASP A 244 -5.52 2.10 -0.92
N SER A 245 -6.50 2.98 -0.73
CA SER A 245 -7.81 2.71 -0.14
C SER A 245 -7.78 2.12 1.27
N ASP A 246 -6.77 2.50 2.07
CA ASP A 246 -6.74 2.21 3.49
C ASP A 246 -7.41 3.32 4.33
N ARG A 247 -7.80 4.43 3.67
CA ARG A 247 -8.56 5.53 4.25
C ARG A 247 -9.85 5.75 3.49
N VAL A 248 -10.89 6.12 4.23
CA VAL A 248 -12.19 6.47 3.65
C VAL A 248 -12.78 7.68 4.38
N ILE A 249 -13.30 8.63 3.61
CA ILE A 249 -14.07 9.76 4.10
C ILE A 249 -15.52 9.54 3.74
N LEU A 250 -16.40 9.72 4.73
CA LEU A 250 -17.84 9.64 4.58
C LEU A 250 -18.43 11.02 4.24
N VAL A 251 -19.30 11.04 3.24
CA VAL A 251 -20.18 12.18 2.91
C VAL A 251 -21.63 11.76 3.13
N MET A 252 -22.36 12.55 3.87
CA MET A 252 -23.81 12.36 4.11
C MET A 252 -24.45 13.65 4.59
N ASN A 253 -25.76 13.80 4.40
CA ASN A 253 -26.51 14.98 4.83
C ASN A 253 -25.85 16.29 4.32
N GLY A 254 -25.51 16.33 3.03
CA GLY A 254 -24.98 17.51 2.37
C GLY A 254 -23.56 17.94 2.77
N GLY A 255 -22.77 17.06 3.42
CA GLY A 255 -21.43 17.45 3.82
C GLY A 255 -20.48 16.31 4.17
N LYS A 256 -19.19 16.60 4.06
CA LYS A 256 -18.08 15.77 4.47
C LYS A 256 -18.10 15.57 6.00
N LYS A 257 -17.87 14.36 6.45
CA LYS A 257 -17.77 14.02 7.87
C LYS A 257 -16.31 13.86 8.30
N SER A 258 -16.04 14.09 9.58
CA SER A 258 -14.72 13.84 10.16
C SER A 258 -14.33 12.36 9.98
N SER A 259 -13.03 12.10 9.74
CA SER A 259 -12.48 10.75 9.71
C SER A 259 -12.74 9.95 10.98
N ASP A 260 -12.86 10.63 12.14
CA ASP A 260 -13.16 10.00 13.42
C ASP A 260 -14.55 9.36 13.44
N ILE A 261 -15.52 9.92 12.69
CA ILE A 261 -16.85 9.32 12.55
C ILE A 261 -16.75 7.97 11.84
N THR A 262 -15.99 7.88 10.77
CA THR A 262 -15.77 6.62 10.04
C THR A 262 -15.13 5.58 10.93
N LEU A 263 -14.07 5.97 11.67
CA LEU A 263 -13.42 5.10 12.65
C LEU A 263 -14.40 4.66 13.74
N GLY A 264 -15.15 5.60 14.31
CA GLY A 264 -16.15 5.31 15.36
C GLY A 264 -17.22 4.32 14.91
N LEU A 265 -17.73 4.47 13.69
CA LEU A 265 -18.67 3.52 13.10
C LEU A 265 -18.06 2.11 12.94
N GLY A 266 -16.80 2.04 12.52
CA GLY A 266 -16.03 0.78 12.43
C GLY A 266 -15.90 0.10 13.79
N VAL A 267 -15.53 0.84 14.84
CA VAL A 267 -15.40 0.36 16.21
C VAL A 267 -16.74 -0.16 16.74
N VAL A 268 -17.82 0.61 16.58
CA VAL A 268 -19.17 0.19 17.01
C VAL A 268 -19.59 -1.10 16.32
N LYS A 269 -19.30 -1.23 15.01
CA LYS A 269 -19.62 -2.47 14.28
C LYS A 269 -18.79 -3.64 14.76
N ALA A 270 -17.49 -3.45 15.01
CA ALA A 270 -16.60 -4.49 15.55
C ALA A 270 -17.08 -5.00 16.90
N ILE A 271 -17.44 -4.10 17.83
CA ILE A 271 -18.01 -4.46 19.13
C ILE A 271 -19.30 -5.29 18.98
N LYS A 272 -20.22 -4.85 18.08
CA LYS A 272 -21.46 -5.59 17.81
C LYS A 272 -21.25 -6.99 17.23
N LEU A 273 -20.12 -7.19 16.54
CA LEU A 273 -19.71 -8.50 16.00
C LEU A 273 -18.90 -9.34 17.00
N GLY A 274 -18.66 -8.84 18.22
CA GLY A 274 -17.86 -9.53 19.24
C GLY A 274 -16.36 -9.58 18.93
N ILE A 275 -15.88 -8.73 18.02
CA ILE A 275 -14.44 -8.62 17.72
C ILE A 275 -13.79 -7.83 18.87
N LYS A 276 -12.79 -8.46 19.51
CA LYS A 276 -12.02 -7.87 20.62
C LYS A 276 -10.77 -7.17 20.10
#